data_648cb545b8239c44842dae93cec873d2
#
_entry.id   648cb545b8239c44842dae93cec873d2
#
_cell.length_a   1.000
_cell.length_b   1.000
_cell.length_c   1.000
_cell.angle_alpha   90.00
_cell.angle_beta   90.00
_cell.angle_gamma   90.00
#
_symmetry.space_group_name_H-M   'P 1'
#
loop_
_entity.id
_entity.type
_entity.pdbx_description
1 polymer ?
#
loop_
_entity_poly.entity_id
_entity_poly.type
_entity_poly.pdbx_seq_one_letter_code
_entity_poly.pdbx_strand_id
1 'polypeptide(L)'
;FWLGSTEWPDILACGSVLDALKVGLMLSCFMLAALVKSAQVPFAPWSARALEGPTPSSAIFYGALMVHAGVYLIIRLAPLLELIPELMLLLAMFGAITALYGFFGGLVQTDTKSSLIFSTTGQVGLMFLECGLGWFTFAAWHLALHAAWRAYQFLNAPGLMHFMGRRNRPVPRWLQHRRWLYTASLQCFWLDNIANWLLIKPVRYLARDTQSFDQQVVNRLVGLPGSASVVSSLAQWEKVKVGEAGRVVGDSGDVGRASGMAGRLMEGVAALLQWFEEHLVLKGGDQGIFNLIQRLGSKLETVEVLLSQPRYLFLLILITFIVIL
;
A
#
# COMPACT_ATOMS: atom_id res chain seq x y z
N PHE A 1 16.41 10.51 16.98
CA PHE A 1 17.70 10.13 17.53
C PHE A 1 18.59 11.35 17.74
N TRP A 2 18.82 12.17 16.70
CA TRP A 2 19.66 13.37 16.77
C TRP A 2 19.05 14.50 17.61
N LEU A 3 17.72 14.62 17.67
CA LEU A 3 17.00 15.63 18.45
C LEU A 3 16.71 15.19 19.89
N GLY A 4 16.73 13.88 20.18
CA GLY A 4 16.30 13.34 21.46
C GLY A 4 14.82 13.51 21.77
N SER A 5 14.03 14.05 20.83
CA SER A 5 12.59 14.32 20.94
C SER A 5 11.85 13.87 19.68
N THR A 6 10.59 13.51 19.85
CA THR A 6 9.65 13.21 18.75
C THR A 6 8.52 14.23 18.67
N GLU A 7 8.57 15.25 19.51
CA GLU A 7 7.58 16.31 19.55
C GLU A 7 7.64 17.19 18.29
N TRP A 8 6.48 17.52 17.77
CA TRP A 8 6.39 18.27 16.52
C TRP A 8 7.05 19.66 16.57
N PRO A 9 6.89 20.45 17.65
CA PRO A 9 7.59 21.74 17.78
C PRO A 9 9.11 21.61 17.71
N ASP A 10 9.67 20.57 18.34
CA ASP A 10 11.11 20.32 18.38
C ASP A 10 11.64 19.91 17.00
N ILE A 11 10.85 19.14 16.25
CA ILE A 11 11.17 18.78 14.86
C ILE A 11 11.23 20.04 14.00
N LEU A 12 10.26 20.93 14.10
CA LEU A 12 10.23 22.19 13.33
C LEU A 12 11.35 23.16 13.75
N ALA A 13 11.77 23.13 14.99
CA ALA A 13 12.88 23.96 15.48
C ALA A 13 14.26 23.40 15.13
N CYS A 14 14.36 22.18 14.59
CA CYS A 14 15.66 21.51 14.37
C CYS A 14 16.56 22.24 13.36
N GLY A 15 16.00 23.06 12.48
CA GLY A 15 16.77 23.86 11.52
C GLY A 15 17.74 24.84 12.19
N SER A 16 17.48 25.27 13.42
CA SER A 16 18.36 26.15 14.21
C SER A 16 19.38 25.40 15.06
N VAL A 17 19.21 24.09 15.27
CA VAL A 17 20.00 23.27 16.21
C VAL A 17 20.91 22.29 15.48
N LEU A 18 20.50 21.76 14.35
CA LEU A 18 21.21 20.73 13.59
C LEU A 18 21.96 21.31 12.39
N ASP A 19 23.04 20.66 12.01
CA ASP A 19 23.76 20.96 10.77
C ASP A 19 22.84 20.75 9.55
N ALA A 20 23.02 21.56 8.52
CA ALA A 20 22.22 21.49 7.27
C ALA A 20 22.21 20.09 6.64
N LEU A 21 23.30 19.32 6.74
CA LEU A 21 23.37 17.95 6.25
C LEU A 21 22.41 17.02 7.00
N LYS A 22 22.36 17.14 8.34
CA LYS A 22 21.46 16.30 9.17
C LYS A 22 20.01 16.63 8.92
N VAL A 23 19.68 17.93 8.83
CA VAL A 23 18.33 18.40 8.46
C VAL A 23 17.95 17.89 7.08
N GLY A 24 18.84 18.01 6.09
CA GLY A 24 18.62 17.52 4.75
C GLY A 24 18.39 16.02 4.66
N LEU A 25 19.16 15.20 5.38
CA LEU A 25 18.94 13.74 5.47
C LEU A 25 17.61 13.41 6.11
N MET A 26 17.26 14.07 7.21
CA MET A 26 15.98 13.88 7.87
C MET A 26 14.81 14.22 6.95
N LEU A 27 14.85 15.38 6.30
CA LEU A 27 13.81 15.83 5.36
C LEU A 27 13.73 14.92 4.13
N SER A 28 14.86 14.40 3.65
CA SER A 28 14.87 13.41 2.56
C SER A 28 14.13 12.12 2.93
N CYS A 29 14.28 11.64 4.18
CA CYS A 29 13.53 10.50 4.68
C CYS A 29 12.03 10.79 4.78
N PHE A 30 11.64 11.96 5.28
CA PHE A 30 10.23 12.36 5.32
C PHE A 30 9.64 12.53 3.92
N MET A 31 10.40 13.14 3.00
CA MET A 31 10.00 13.27 1.60
C MET A 31 9.81 11.91 0.95
N LEU A 32 10.73 10.96 1.14
CA LEU A 32 10.60 9.59 0.64
C LEU A 32 9.35 8.91 1.20
N ALA A 33 9.12 9.01 2.51
CA ALA A 33 7.92 8.47 3.14
C ALA A 33 6.64 9.08 2.57
N ALA A 34 6.61 10.41 2.34
CA ALA A 34 5.50 11.11 1.72
C ALA A 34 5.25 10.63 0.28
N LEU A 35 6.30 10.49 -0.54
CA LEU A 35 6.21 10.00 -1.92
C LEU A 35 5.66 8.58 -1.98
N VAL A 36 6.15 7.68 -1.13
CA VAL A 36 5.67 6.29 -1.05
C VAL A 36 4.20 6.26 -0.63
N LYS A 37 3.84 6.98 0.44
CA LYS A 37 2.48 7.00 0.98
C LYS A 37 1.46 7.57 0.01
N SER A 38 1.86 8.57 -0.75
CA SER A 38 1.01 9.26 -1.73
C SER A 38 1.10 8.70 -3.15
N ALA A 39 1.66 7.50 -3.31
CA ALA A 39 1.78 6.82 -4.62
C ALA A 39 2.41 7.71 -5.70
N GLN A 40 3.49 8.42 -5.36
CA GLN A 40 4.23 9.22 -6.34
C GLN A 40 5.22 8.34 -7.11
N VAL A 41 5.57 8.74 -8.32
CA VAL A 41 6.61 8.06 -9.11
C VAL A 41 7.95 8.07 -8.34
N PRO A 42 8.65 6.93 -8.23
CA PRO A 42 8.44 5.63 -8.90
C PRO A 42 7.48 4.67 -8.17
N PHE A 43 6.89 5.05 -7.05
CA PHE A 43 6.07 4.18 -6.21
C PHE A 43 4.58 4.11 -6.65
N ALA A 44 4.19 4.86 -7.69
CA ALA A 44 2.80 4.96 -8.16
C ALA A 44 2.06 3.63 -8.45
N PRO A 45 2.70 2.54 -8.93
CA PRO A 45 1.99 1.34 -9.36
C PRO A 45 1.16 0.64 -8.28
N TRP A 46 1.50 0.79 -6.99
CA TRP A 46 0.74 0.11 -5.93
C TRP A 46 -0.71 0.62 -5.83
N SER A 47 -0.95 1.90 -6.12
CA SER A 47 -2.28 2.49 -5.98
C SER A 47 -3.30 1.91 -6.96
N ALA A 48 -2.88 1.65 -8.18
CA ALA A 48 -3.74 1.05 -9.22
C ALA A 48 -4.13 -0.40 -8.91
N ARG A 49 -3.29 -1.14 -8.17
CA ARG A 49 -3.54 -2.53 -7.78
C ARG A 49 -4.42 -2.70 -6.55
N ALA A 50 -4.62 -1.64 -5.79
CA ALA A 50 -5.29 -1.69 -4.50
C ALA A 50 -6.82 -1.47 -4.58
N LEU A 51 -7.44 -1.67 -5.76
CA LEU A 51 -8.88 -1.41 -6.02
C LEU A 51 -9.82 -2.56 -5.64
N GLU A 52 -9.32 -3.64 -5.08
CA GLU A 52 -10.11 -4.85 -4.79
C GLU A 52 -11.09 -4.70 -3.61
N GLY A 53 -10.99 -3.60 -2.86
CA GLY A 53 -11.86 -3.32 -1.73
C GLY A 53 -13.24 -2.77 -2.11
N PRO A 54 -14.18 -2.74 -1.15
CA PRO A 54 -15.51 -2.14 -1.35
C PRO A 54 -15.41 -0.65 -1.66
N THR A 55 -16.38 -0.13 -2.42
CA THR A 55 -16.39 1.27 -2.89
C THR A 55 -16.19 2.32 -1.78
N PRO A 56 -16.83 2.21 -0.59
CA PRO A 56 -16.60 3.17 0.49
C PRO A 56 -15.15 3.20 0.99
N SER A 57 -14.49 2.03 1.09
CA SER A 57 -13.07 1.98 1.47
C SER A 57 -12.18 2.65 0.42
N SER A 58 -12.46 2.43 -0.86
CA SER A 58 -11.74 3.11 -1.95
C SER A 58 -11.92 4.62 -1.90
N ALA A 59 -13.12 5.11 -1.57
CA ALA A 59 -13.39 6.53 -1.43
C ALA A 59 -12.58 7.16 -0.29
N ILE A 60 -12.48 6.49 0.85
CA ILE A 60 -11.73 6.99 2.02
C ILE A 60 -10.23 6.89 1.76
N PHE A 61 -9.72 5.72 1.41
CA PHE A 61 -8.28 5.49 1.31
C PHE A 61 -7.66 6.18 0.09
N TYR A 62 -8.24 6.01 -1.09
CA TYR A 62 -7.66 6.52 -2.34
C TYR A 62 -8.27 7.85 -2.78
N GLY A 63 -9.47 8.17 -2.34
CA GLY A 63 -10.14 9.42 -2.66
C GLY A 63 -9.83 10.54 -1.69
N ALA A 64 -10.04 10.33 -0.39
CA ALA A 64 -10.08 11.42 0.59
C ALA A 64 -8.84 11.55 1.48
N LEU A 65 -8.32 10.46 2.08
CA LEU A 65 -7.38 10.55 3.20
C LEU A 65 -5.98 10.04 2.90
N MET A 66 -5.85 8.74 2.58
CA MET A 66 -4.57 8.06 2.64
C MET A 66 -3.53 8.64 1.66
N VAL A 67 -3.94 8.87 0.43
CA VAL A 67 -3.03 9.40 -0.61
C VAL A 67 -2.67 10.87 -0.42
N HIS A 68 -3.48 11.62 0.34
CA HIS A 68 -3.24 13.03 0.65
C HIS A 68 -2.33 13.22 1.88
N ALA A 69 -2.14 12.17 2.69
CA ALA A 69 -1.36 12.25 3.93
C ALA A 69 0.10 12.68 3.68
N GLY A 70 0.70 12.26 2.56
CA GLY A 70 2.05 12.70 2.19
C GLY A 70 2.13 14.17 1.85
N VAL A 71 1.15 14.72 1.11
CA VAL A 71 1.08 16.15 0.82
C VAL A 71 0.92 16.95 2.11
N TYR A 72 0.02 16.49 3.01
CA TYR A 72 -0.17 17.11 4.31
C TYR A 72 1.14 17.14 5.13
N LEU A 73 1.88 16.03 5.15
CA LEU A 73 3.18 15.97 5.82
C LEU A 73 4.17 17.00 5.24
N ILE A 74 4.24 17.12 3.92
CA ILE A 74 5.11 18.09 3.25
C ILE A 74 4.71 19.53 3.59
N ILE A 75 3.41 19.85 3.58
CA ILE A 75 2.91 21.16 3.98
C ILE A 75 3.30 21.48 5.44
N ARG A 76 3.21 20.49 6.34
CA ARG A 76 3.61 20.66 7.74
C ARG A 76 5.12 20.87 7.92
N LEU A 77 5.94 20.33 7.01
CA LEU A 77 7.39 20.50 6.98
C LEU A 77 7.86 21.73 6.20
N ALA A 78 6.94 22.53 5.67
CA ALA A 78 7.26 23.71 4.86
C ALA A 78 8.36 24.60 5.45
N PRO A 79 8.33 24.98 6.76
CA PRO A 79 9.36 25.86 7.32
C PRO A 79 10.78 25.30 7.27
N LEU A 80 10.90 23.95 7.27
CA LEU A 80 12.22 23.29 7.15
C LEU A 80 12.61 23.05 5.69
N LEU A 81 11.65 22.76 4.82
CA LEU A 81 11.89 22.54 3.40
C LEU A 81 12.36 23.82 2.70
N GLU A 82 11.84 24.97 3.09
CA GLU A 82 12.28 26.28 2.56
C GLU A 82 13.76 26.58 2.86
N LEU A 83 14.36 25.92 3.85
CA LEU A 83 15.79 26.03 4.14
C LEU A 83 16.68 25.25 3.14
N ILE A 84 16.10 24.34 2.36
CA ILE A 84 16.83 23.43 1.48
C ILE A 84 16.19 23.43 0.08
N PRO A 85 16.53 24.44 -0.77
CA PRO A 85 15.94 24.61 -2.10
C PRO A 85 16.11 23.38 -3.01
N GLU A 86 17.17 22.60 -2.83
CA GLU A 86 17.43 21.39 -3.60
C GLU A 86 16.36 20.33 -3.40
N LEU A 87 15.88 20.16 -2.16
CA LEU A 87 14.79 19.24 -1.85
C LEU A 87 13.46 19.74 -2.40
N MET A 88 13.23 21.04 -2.39
CA MET A 88 12.04 21.63 -3.02
C MET A 88 12.04 21.38 -4.53
N LEU A 89 13.19 21.54 -5.21
CA LEU A 89 13.32 21.25 -6.63
C LEU A 89 13.06 19.76 -6.93
N LEU A 90 13.61 18.85 -6.12
CA LEU A 90 13.37 17.42 -6.24
C LEU A 90 11.88 17.09 -6.06
N LEU A 91 11.24 17.70 -5.06
CA LEU A 91 9.82 17.53 -4.80
C LEU A 91 8.98 17.99 -6.00
N ALA A 92 9.31 19.16 -6.58
CA ALA A 92 8.66 19.68 -7.77
C ALA A 92 8.82 18.74 -8.98
N MET A 93 10.01 18.19 -9.18
CA MET A 93 10.28 17.24 -10.27
C MET A 93 9.48 15.95 -10.11
N PHE A 94 9.49 15.32 -8.92
CA PHE A 94 8.68 14.13 -8.66
C PHE A 94 7.19 14.40 -8.84
N GLY A 95 6.71 15.55 -8.37
CA GLY A 95 5.34 15.99 -8.54
C GLY A 95 4.95 16.13 -10.01
N ALA A 96 5.78 16.82 -10.81
CA ALA A 96 5.55 17.02 -12.24
C ALA A 96 5.52 15.69 -13.01
N ILE A 97 6.50 14.81 -12.78
CA ILE A 97 6.56 13.49 -13.40
C ILE A 97 5.33 12.66 -13.06
N THR A 98 4.90 12.69 -11.79
CA THR A 98 3.72 11.97 -11.34
C THR A 98 2.44 12.54 -11.94
N ALA A 99 2.34 13.87 -12.07
CA ALA A 99 1.21 14.51 -12.73
C ALA A 99 1.06 14.04 -14.19
N LEU A 100 2.16 13.99 -14.94
CA LEU A 100 2.17 13.47 -16.30
C LEU A 100 1.82 11.96 -16.34
N TYR A 101 2.41 11.18 -15.45
CA TYR A 101 2.11 9.76 -15.31
C TYR A 101 0.61 9.51 -15.09
N GLY A 102 0.02 10.22 -14.12
CA GLY A 102 -1.40 10.09 -13.80
C GLY A 102 -2.30 10.56 -14.94
N PHE A 103 -1.94 11.64 -15.61
CA PHE A 103 -2.69 12.15 -16.77
C PHE A 103 -2.70 11.13 -17.91
N PHE A 104 -1.55 10.70 -18.38
CA PHE A 104 -1.47 9.78 -19.52
C PHE A 104 -2.02 8.40 -19.16
N GLY A 105 -1.73 7.87 -17.97
CA GLY A 105 -2.26 6.61 -17.51
C GLY A 105 -3.79 6.61 -17.43
N GLY A 106 -4.39 7.71 -16.93
CA GLY A 106 -5.83 7.86 -16.81
C GLY A 106 -6.58 7.89 -18.15
N LEU A 107 -5.95 8.41 -19.21
CA LEU A 107 -6.56 8.49 -20.55
C LEU A 107 -6.76 7.13 -21.24
N VAL A 108 -6.00 6.11 -20.82
CA VAL A 108 -6.05 4.77 -21.43
C VAL A 108 -6.81 3.74 -20.60
N GLN A 109 -7.29 4.13 -19.41
CA GLN A 109 -8.08 3.22 -18.56
C GLN A 109 -9.46 2.99 -19.13
N THR A 110 -9.91 1.74 -19.09
CA THR A 110 -11.23 1.33 -19.58
C THR A 110 -12.29 1.39 -18.50
N ASP A 111 -11.92 1.25 -17.24
CA ASP A 111 -12.82 1.32 -16.10
C ASP A 111 -12.74 2.66 -15.36
N THR A 112 -13.88 3.07 -14.77
CA THR A 112 -13.99 4.38 -14.12
C THR A 112 -13.16 4.47 -12.84
N LYS A 113 -13.09 3.41 -12.03
CA LYS A 113 -12.34 3.44 -10.77
C LYS A 113 -10.84 3.54 -11.02
N SER A 114 -10.32 2.77 -11.98
CA SER A 114 -8.92 2.87 -12.40
C SER A 114 -8.60 4.25 -12.96
N SER A 115 -9.47 4.79 -13.81
CA SER A 115 -9.31 6.16 -14.33
C SER A 115 -9.31 7.21 -13.19
N LEU A 116 -10.17 7.06 -12.18
CA LEU A 116 -10.19 7.93 -11.01
C LEU A 116 -8.90 7.83 -10.20
N ILE A 117 -8.32 6.64 -10.02
CA ILE A 117 -7.04 6.48 -9.30
C ILE A 117 -5.91 7.17 -10.05
N PHE A 118 -5.73 6.91 -11.34
CA PHE A 118 -4.70 7.60 -12.12
C PHE A 118 -4.87 9.11 -12.09
N SER A 119 -6.10 9.59 -12.21
CA SER A 119 -6.40 11.01 -12.07
C SER A 119 -6.09 11.54 -10.67
N THR A 120 -6.38 10.77 -9.60
CA THR A 120 -6.02 11.15 -8.23
C THR A 120 -4.50 11.21 -8.06
N THR A 121 -3.77 10.19 -8.54
CA THR A 121 -2.30 10.18 -8.50
C THR A 121 -1.73 11.40 -9.22
N GLY A 122 -2.27 11.77 -10.37
CA GLY A 122 -1.86 12.96 -11.12
C GLY A 122 -2.13 14.26 -10.36
N GLN A 123 -3.29 14.41 -9.75
CA GLN A 123 -3.64 15.60 -8.97
C GLN A 123 -2.80 15.72 -7.70
N VAL A 124 -2.56 14.61 -7.00
CA VAL A 124 -1.65 14.59 -5.86
C VAL A 124 -0.23 14.95 -6.31
N GLY A 125 0.20 14.50 -7.50
CA GLY A 125 1.46 14.94 -8.12
C GLY A 125 1.51 16.45 -8.33
N LEU A 126 0.43 17.10 -8.79
CA LEU A 126 0.36 18.55 -8.88
C LEU A 126 0.49 19.23 -7.50
N MET A 127 -0.12 18.67 -6.46
CA MET A 127 0.04 19.21 -5.09
C MET A 127 1.50 19.13 -4.61
N PHE A 128 2.22 18.04 -4.94
CA PHE A 128 3.66 17.94 -4.67
C PHE A 128 4.46 18.96 -5.47
N LEU A 129 4.10 19.21 -6.73
CA LEU A 129 4.69 20.26 -7.55
C LEU A 129 4.44 21.64 -6.94
N GLU A 130 3.23 21.93 -6.52
CA GLU A 130 2.86 23.18 -5.83
C GLU A 130 3.68 23.40 -4.56
N CYS A 131 3.82 22.35 -3.73
CA CYS A 131 4.69 22.39 -2.56
C CYS A 131 6.16 22.65 -2.94
N GLY A 132 6.66 21.99 -3.98
CA GLY A 132 8.02 22.17 -4.46
C GLY A 132 8.30 23.56 -5.04
N LEU A 133 7.26 24.28 -5.51
CA LEU A 133 7.30 25.67 -5.94
C LEU A 133 7.14 26.66 -4.78
N GLY A 134 6.94 26.18 -3.54
CA GLY A 134 6.70 27.01 -2.37
C GLY A 134 5.25 27.48 -2.18
N TRP A 135 4.30 26.93 -2.98
CA TRP A 135 2.90 27.34 -2.92
C TRP A 135 2.11 26.49 -1.91
N PHE A 136 2.61 26.39 -0.69
CA PHE A 136 2.05 25.51 0.35
C PHE A 136 0.59 25.81 0.68
N THR A 137 0.21 27.10 0.78
CA THR A 137 -1.19 27.50 1.03
C THR A 137 -2.11 27.05 -0.10
N PHE A 138 -1.67 27.20 -1.35
CA PHE A 138 -2.42 26.75 -2.51
C PHE A 138 -2.55 25.24 -2.54
N ALA A 139 -1.47 24.52 -2.26
CA ALA A 139 -1.47 23.06 -2.13
C ALA A 139 -2.43 22.57 -1.04
N ALA A 140 -2.54 23.29 0.10
CA ALA A 140 -3.47 22.97 1.17
C ALA A 140 -4.93 23.11 0.71
N TRP A 141 -5.27 24.19 0.01
CA TRP A 141 -6.60 24.38 -0.56
C TRP A 141 -6.90 23.34 -1.65
N HIS A 142 -5.93 23.08 -2.52
CA HIS A 142 -6.06 22.04 -3.57
C HIS A 142 -6.33 20.68 -2.94
N LEU A 143 -5.55 20.28 -1.92
CA LEU A 143 -5.74 19.05 -1.16
C LEU A 143 -7.16 18.94 -0.60
N ALA A 144 -7.63 20.00 0.07
CA ALA A 144 -8.92 20.02 0.72
C ALA A 144 -10.08 19.79 -0.26
N LEU A 145 -10.12 20.64 -1.29
CA LEU A 145 -11.18 20.61 -2.30
C LEU A 145 -11.12 19.31 -3.12
N HIS A 146 -9.92 18.85 -3.49
CA HIS A 146 -9.75 17.64 -4.25
C HIS A 146 -10.14 16.40 -3.44
N ALA A 147 -9.77 16.31 -2.16
CA ALA A 147 -10.15 15.19 -1.30
C ALA A 147 -11.68 15.03 -1.23
N ALA A 148 -12.40 16.14 -0.97
CA ALA A 148 -13.86 16.13 -0.93
C ALA A 148 -14.49 15.72 -2.26
N TRP A 149 -14.02 16.32 -3.37
CA TRP A 149 -14.53 16.03 -4.69
C TRP A 149 -14.24 14.59 -5.13
N ARG A 150 -13.05 14.09 -4.84
CA ARG A 150 -12.65 12.74 -5.23
C ARG A 150 -13.39 11.68 -4.43
N ALA A 151 -13.60 11.87 -3.14
CA ALA A 151 -14.42 10.97 -2.35
C ALA A 151 -15.84 10.86 -2.92
N TYR A 152 -16.46 11.99 -3.27
CA TYR A 152 -17.76 12.01 -3.94
C TYR A 152 -17.75 11.24 -5.26
N GLN A 153 -16.72 11.44 -6.10
CA GLN A 153 -16.61 10.74 -7.38
C GLN A 153 -16.45 9.22 -7.20
N PHE A 154 -15.66 8.77 -6.23
CA PHE A 154 -15.51 7.34 -5.94
C PHE A 154 -16.83 6.70 -5.49
N LEU A 155 -17.58 7.35 -4.60
CA LEU A 155 -18.86 6.84 -4.12
C LEU A 155 -19.91 6.75 -5.23
N ASN A 156 -19.86 7.66 -6.20
CA ASN A 156 -20.77 7.65 -7.35
C ASN A 156 -20.21 6.81 -8.52
N ALA A 157 -19.01 6.23 -8.41
CA ALA A 157 -18.46 5.40 -9.46
C ALA A 157 -19.26 4.08 -9.53
N PRO A 158 -19.83 3.75 -10.69
CA PRO A 158 -20.61 2.52 -10.86
C PRO A 158 -19.71 1.30 -10.67
N GLY A 159 -20.26 0.24 -10.05
CA GLY A 159 -19.58 -1.05 -9.95
C GLY A 159 -19.31 -1.66 -11.32
N LEU A 160 -18.30 -2.54 -11.40
CA LEU A 160 -17.84 -3.18 -12.64
C LEU A 160 -18.98 -3.85 -13.40
N MET A 161 -19.96 -4.43 -12.70
CA MET A 161 -21.12 -5.10 -13.28
C MET A 161 -22.06 -4.16 -14.05
N HIS A 162 -22.14 -2.90 -13.69
CA HIS A 162 -22.94 -1.90 -14.39
C HIS A 162 -22.27 -1.40 -15.69
N PHE A 163 -21.00 -1.72 -15.91
CA PHE A 163 -20.24 -1.35 -17.11
C PHE A 163 -20.39 -2.33 -18.27
N MET A 164 -20.85 -3.55 -18.00
CA MET A 164 -20.98 -4.61 -19.02
C MET A 164 -22.04 -4.33 -20.08
N GLY A 165 -22.20 -3.15 -20.54
CA GLY A 165 -23.14 -2.77 -21.60
C GLY A 165 -22.92 -1.35 -22.12
N ARG A 166 -22.03 -0.59 -21.52
CA ARG A 166 -21.70 0.76 -21.96
C ARG A 166 -20.45 0.76 -22.83
N ARG A 167 -20.51 1.49 -23.96
CA ARG A 167 -19.33 1.71 -24.81
C ARG A 167 -18.24 2.40 -23.99
N ASN A 168 -17.06 1.80 -23.96
CA ASN A 168 -15.87 2.42 -23.38
C ASN A 168 -15.60 3.77 -24.04
N ARG A 169 -15.15 4.76 -23.26
CA ARG A 169 -14.73 6.03 -23.84
C ARG A 169 -13.52 5.78 -24.73
N PRO A 170 -13.57 6.22 -26.00
CA PRO A 170 -12.44 6.04 -26.89
C PRO A 170 -11.24 6.87 -26.39
N VAL A 171 -10.07 6.30 -26.49
CA VAL A 171 -8.82 7.01 -26.23
C VAL A 171 -8.72 8.21 -27.21
N PRO A 172 -8.24 9.39 -26.77
CA PRO A 172 -8.10 10.54 -27.64
C PRO A 172 -7.27 10.25 -28.90
N ARG A 173 -7.73 10.68 -30.06
CA ARG A 173 -7.08 10.40 -31.35
C ARG A 173 -5.61 10.84 -31.39
N TRP A 174 -5.29 11.99 -30.81
CA TRP A 174 -3.91 12.48 -30.75
C TRP A 174 -2.96 11.52 -30.02
N LEU A 175 -3.44 10.84 -28.96
CA LEU A 175 -2.66 9.85 -28.21
C LEU A 175 -2.53 8.55 -29.01
N GLN A 176 -3.58 8.12 -29.69
CA GLN A 176 -3.54 6.94 -30.57
C GLN A 176 -2.52 7.08 -31.70
N HIS A 177 -2.36 8.27 -32.27
CA HIS A 177 -1.37 8.54 -33.33
C HIS A 177 0.07 8.48 -32.85
N ARG A 178 0.31 8.74 -31.56
CA ARG A 178 1.64 8.66 -30.93
C ARG A 178 1.86 7.26 -30.33
N ARG A 179 2.07 6.27 -31.20
CA ARG A 179 2.17 4.84 -30.81
C ARG A 179 3.04 4.59 -29.58
N TRP A 180 4.24 5.20 -29.51
CA TRP A 180 5.13 5.06 -28.38
C TRP A 180 4.48 5.54 -27.07
N LEU A 181 3.91 6.74 -27.06
CA LEU A 181 3.29 7.33 -25.88
C LEU A 181 2.04 6.53 -25.45
N TYR A 182 1.26 6.08 -26.41
CA TYR A 182 0.10 5.22 -26.17
C TYR A 182 0.51 3.89 -25.52
N THR A 183 1.55 3.22 -26.06
CA THR A 183 2.07 1.99 -25.48
C THR A 183 2.66 2.21 -24.08
N ALA A 184 3.44 3.30 -23.89
CA ALA A 184 3.97 3.67 -22.59
C ALA A 184 2.86 3.90 -21.56
N SER A 185 1.78 4.59 -21.94
CA SER A 185 0.62 4.85 -21.08
C SER A 185 -0.10 3.55 -20.69
N LEU A 186 -0.31 2.62 -21.63
CA LEU A 186 -0.90 1.30 -21.37
C LEU A 186 -0.03 0.46 -20.43
N GLN A 187 1.29 0.52 -20.59
CA GLN A 187 2.26 -0.21 -19.78
C GLN A 187 2.61 0.54 -18.48
N CYS A 188 1.86 1.58 -18.11
CA CYS A 188 2.14 2.41 -16.94
C CYS A 188 3.60 2.87 -16.88
N PHE A 189 4.18 3.23 -18.03
CA PHE A 189 5.58 3.65 -18.20
C PHE A 189 6.58 2.62 -17.67
N TRP A 190 6.24 1.34 -17.67
CA TRP A 190 7.07 0.22 -17.18
C TRP A 190 7.57 0.39 -15.74
N LEU A 191 6.92 1.23 -14.93
CA LEU A 191 7.31 1.47 -13.55
C LEU A 191 7.32 0.18 -12.72
N ASP A 192 6.43 -0.75 -13.00
CA ASP A 192 6.41 -2.08 -12.37
C ASP A 192 7.69 -2.86 -12.64
N ASN A 193 8.20 -2.79 -13.87
CA ASN A 193 9.46 -3.46 -14.24
C ASN A 193 10.64 -2.81 -13.52
N ILE A 194 10.65 -1.48 -13.41
CA ILE A 194 11.69 -0.73 -12.67
C ILE A 194 11.62 -1.10 -11.19
N ALA A 195 10.44 -1.09 -10.58
CA ALA A 195 10.25 -1.48 -9.18
C ALA A 195 10.66 -2.94 -8.93
N ASN A 196 10.31 -3.85 -9.85
CA ASN A 196 10.71 -5.24 -9.76
C ASN A 196 12.24 -5.41 -9.82
N TRP A 197 12.90 -4.69 -10.73
CA TRP A 197 14.34 -4.76 -10.88
C TRP A 197 15.09 -4.12 -9.70
N LEU A 198 14.64 -2.94 -9.26
CA LEU A 198 15.34 -2.14 -8.25
C LEU A 198 15.07 -2.63 -6.81
N LEU A 199 13.83 -3.04 -6.51
CA LEU A 199 13.40 -3.35 -5.15
C LEU A 199 13.14 -4.84 -4.95
N ILE A 200 12.36 -5.47 -5.82
CA ILE A 200 11.87 -6.82 -5.58
C ILE A 200 12.98 -7.87 -5.80
N LYS A 201 13.77 -7.73 -6.86
CA LYS A 201 14.86 -8.67 -7.15
C LYS A 201 15.91 -8.72 -6.04
N PRO A 202 16.47 -7.59 -5.55
CA PRO A 202 17.44 -7.61 -4.45
C PRO A 202 16.86 -8.26 -3.18
N VAL A 203 15.61 -7.95 -2.82
CA VAL A 203 14.95 -8.56 -1.66
C VAL A 203 14.76 -10.07 -1.84
N ARG A 204 14.40 -10.51 -3.06
CA ARG A 204 14.32 -11.95 -3.36
C ARG A 204 15.66 -12.66 -3.27
N TYR A 205 16.75 -12.03 -3.70
CA TYR A 205 18.09 -12.60 -3.52
C TYR A 205 18.44 -12.72 -2.04
N LEU A 206 18.25 -11.65 -1.27
CA LEU A 206 18.47 -11.67 0.18
C LEU A 206 17.60 -12.74 0.89
N ALA A 207 16.33 -12.86 0.50
CA ALA A 207 15.46 -13.92 1.03
C ALA A 207 15.94 -15.32 0.70
N ARG A 208 16.46 -15.58 -0.51
CA ARG A 208 17.06 -16.84 -0.88
C ARG A 208 18.33 -17.14 -0.09
N ASP A 209 19.19 -16.14 0.09
CA ASP A 209 20.42 -16.30 0.88
C ASP A 209 20.07 -16.60 2.34
N THR A 210 19.07 -15.91 2.91
CA THR A 210 18.57 -16.19 4.25
C THR A 210 17.99 -17.59 4.37
N GLN A 211 17.20 -18.02 3.38
CA GLN A 211 16.64 -19.37 3.32
C GLN A 211 17.74 -20.43 3.20
N SER A 212 18.79 -20.19 2.39
CA SER A 212 19.90 -21.10 2.25
C SER A 212 20.71 -21.21 3.56
N PHE A 213 20.89 -20.08 4.27
CA PHE A 213 21.51 -20.05 5.58
C PHE A 213 20.67 -20.85 6.59
N ASP A 214 19.36 -20.62 6.62
CA ASP A 214 18.45 -21.34 7.50
C ASP A 214 18.53 -22.88 7.26
N GLN A 215 18.48 -23.30 5.99
CA GLN A 215 18.57 -24.71 5.63
C GLN A 215 19.94 -25.33 5.93
N GLN A 216 21.04 -24.61 5.72
CA GLN A 216 22.39 -25.17 5.85
C GLN A 216 22.93 -25.07 7.29
N VAL A 217 22.58 -24.02 8.02
CA VAL A 217 23.12 -23.75 9.34
C VAL A 217 22.09 -24.05 10.42
N VAL A 218 20.92 -23.42 10.36
CA VAL A 218 19.91 -23.52 11.42
C VAL A 218 19.33 -24.91 11.50
N ASN A 219 18.91 -25.50 10.37
CA ASN A 219 18.37 -26.86 10.34
C ASN A 219 19.38 -27.90 10.83
N ARG A 220 20.66 -27.71 10.53
CA ARG A 220 21.72 -28.59 11.00
C ARG A 220 21.95 -28.44 12.52
N LEU A 221 21.89 -27.23 13.06
CA LEU A 221 22.01 -26.98 14.50
C LEU A 221 20.81 -27.52 15.28
N VAL A 222 19.61 -27.44 14.71
CA VAL A 222 18.38 -27.92 15.33
C VAL A 222 18.20 -29.43 15.11
N GLY A 223 19.01 -30.05 14.22
CA GLY A 223 18.96 -31.49 13.90
C GLY A 223 17.81 -31.87 12.98
N LEU A 224 17.31 -30.92 12.20
CA LEU A 224 16.32 -31.21 11.13
C LEU A 224 17.02 -31.86 9.94
N PRO A 225 16.44 -32.91 9.31
CA PRO A 225 17.03 -33.52 8.12
C PRO A 225 17.08 -32.50 6.98
N GLY A 226 18.25 -32.36 6.33
CA GLY A 226 18.54 -31.35 5.31
C GLY A 226 17.72 -31.44 4.00
N SER A 227 16.80 -32.38 3.90
CA SER A 227 15.94 -32.63 2.75
C SER A 227 14.44 -32.59 3.08
N ALA A 228 14.04 -32.00 4.18
CA ALA A 228 12.64 -31.67 4.39
C ALA A 228 12.23 -30.58 3.38
N SER A 229 11.86 -31.00 2.17
CA SER A 229 11.17 -30.11 1.25
C SER A 229 9.89 -29.67 1.97
N VAL A 230 9.81 -28.38 2.32
CA VAL A 230 8.57 -27.78 2.76
C VAL A 230 7.63 -27.80 1.55
N VAL A 231 6.99 -28.94 1.36
CA VAL A 231 5.90 -29.06 0.42
C VAL A 231 4.76 -28.26 1.05
N SER A 232 4.42 -27.11 0.47
CA SER A 232 3.31 -26.32 0.96
C SER A 232 2.07 -27.22 1.06
N SER A 233 1.21 -26.98 2.03
CA SER A 233 -0.05 -27.73 2.22
C SER A 233 -0.88 -27.78 0.93
N LEU A 234 -0.81 -26.77 0.08
CA LEU A 234 -1.41 -26.71 -1.26
C LEU A 234 -0.83 -27.73 -2.22
N ALA A 235 0.50 -27.93 -2.24
CA ALA A 235 1.12 -28.94 -3.09
C ALA A 235 0.85 -30.38 -2.59
N GLN A 236 0.62 -30.59 -1.31
CA GLN A 236 0.11 -31.86 -0.78
C GLN A 236 -1.33 -32.11 -1.23
N TRP A 237 -2.20 -31.12 -1.22
CA TRP A 237 -3.57 -31.22 -1.71
C TRP A 237 -3.63 -31.51 -3.21
N GLU A 238 -2.76 -30.93 -3.99
CA GLU A 238 -2.66 -31.17 -5.44
C GLU A 238 -2.18 -32.57 -5.75
N LYS A 239 -1.21 -33.10 -5.02
CA LYS A 239 -0.76 -34.51 -5.14
C LYS A 239 -1.83 -35.53 -4.75
N VAL A 240 -2.62 -35.24 -3.72
CA VAL A 240 -3.76 -36.07 -3.32
C VAL A 240 -4.85 -36.08 -4.39
N LYS A 241 -5.07 -34.95 -5.07
CA LYS A 241 -6.12 -34.79 -6.09
C LYS A 241 -5.74 -35.44 -7.42
N VAL A 242 -4.45 -35.58 -7.75
CA VAL A 242 -3.95 -36.18 -9.01
C VAL A 242 -3.77 -37.68 -8.92
N GLY A 243 -4.09 -38.32 -7.79
CA GLY A 243 -4.14 -39.82 -7.73
C GLY A 243 -2.79 -40.54 -7.74
N GLU A 244 -1.68 -39.83 -7.53
CA GLU A 244 -0.37 -40.46 -7.28
C GLU A 244 -0.18 -40.86 -5.80
N ALA A 245 -1.23 -41.30 -5.17
CA ALA A 245 -1.21 -41.89 -3.81
C ALA A 245 -0.60 -43.28 -3.75
N GLY A 246 0.25 -43.62 -4.68
CA GLY A 246 0.80 -44.97 -4.78
C GLY A 246 2.31 -45.02 -4.84
N ARG A 247 3.03 -44.49 -3.87
CA ARG A 247 4.37 -44.91 -3.41
C ARG A 247 5.09 -43.78 -2.67
N VAL A 248 4.63 -43.48 -1.47
CA VAL A 248 5.53 -43.00 -0.43
C VAL A 248 5.50 -44.06 0.67
N VAL A 249 6.16 -45.15 0.40
CA VAL A 249 6.59 -46.08 1.44
C VAL A 249 7.94 -45.57 1.94
N GLY A 250 7.88 -44.72 2.87
CA GLY A 250 8.93 -44.31 3.77
C GLY A 250 8.23 -43.91 5.04
N ASP A 251 8.51 -44.61 6.08
CA ASP A 251 8.00 -44.49 7.43
C ASP A 251 7.57 -43.05 7.77
N SER A 252 6.26 -42.80 7.70
CA SER A 252 5.65 -41.46 7.86
C SER A 252 5.63 -40.98 9.33
N GLY A 253 6.39 -41.66 10.20
CA GLY A 253 6.49 -41.35 11.62
C GLY A 253 7.53 -40.30 11.98
N ASP A 254 8.47 -40.01 11.09
CA ASP A 254 9.68 -39.19 11.46
C ASP A 254 9.90 -37.94 10.60
N VAL A 255 9.00 -37.67 9.65
CA VAL A 255 9.12 -36.47 8.82
C VAL A 255 8.66 -35.25 9.63
N GLY A 256 9.61 -34.48 10.16
CA GLY A 256 9.38 -33.24 10.85
C GLY A 256 9.67 -33.22 12.34
N ARG A 257 10.10 -34.33 12.96
CA ARG A 257 10.56 -34.29 14.36
C ARG A 257 11.99 -33.83 14.43
N ALA A 258 12.21 -32.72 15.10
CA ALA A 258 13.54 -32.18 15.33
C ALA A 258 14.30 -33.05 16.35
N SER A 259 15.48 -33.57 15.95
CA SER A 259 16.36 -34.32 16.83
C SER A 259 17.27 -33.34 17.59
N GLY A 260 17.13 -33.30 18.93
CA GLY A 260 17.99 -32.50 19.79
C GLY A 260 17.22 -31.70 20.85
N MET A 261 17.93 -31.13 21.83
CA MET A 261 17.30 -30.32 22.90
C MET A 261 16.56 -29.08 22.34
N ALA A 262 17.16 -28.38 21.41
CA ALA A 262 16.54 -27.21 20.78
C ALA A 262 15.29 -27.60 19.95
N GLY A 263 15.32 -28.72 19.25
CA GLY A 263 14.18 -29.24 18.53
C GLY A 263 13.01 -29.60 19.43
N ARG A 264 13.24 -30.27 20.55
CA ARG A 264 12.19 -30.59 21.55
C ARG A 264 11.59 -29.34 22.18
N LEU A 265 12.37 -28.29 22.39
CA LEU A 265 11.91 -27.03 22.93
C LEU A 265 11.01 -26.29 21.92
N MET A 266 11.40 -26.32 20.63
CA MET A 266 10.58 -25.75 19.55
C MET A 266 9.29 -26.54 19.32
N GLU A 267 9.32 -27.87 19.40
CA GLU A 267 8.10 -28.70 19.35
C GLU A 267 7.18 -28.42 20.55
N GLY A 268 7.74 -28.20 21.74
CA GLY A 268 6.97 -27.80 22.91
C GLY A 268 6.30 -26.44 22.74
N VAL A 269 7.00 -25.47 22.18
CA VAL A 269 6.44 -24.14 21.85
C VAL A 269 5.37 -24.26 20.76
N ALA A 270 5.62 -25.04 19.72
CA ALA A 270 4.64 -25.26 18.64
C ALA A 270 3.37 -25.95 19.18
N ALA A 271 3.50 -26.96 20.04
CA ALA A 271 2.37 -27.63 20.66
C ALA A 271 1.57 -26.69 21.58
N LEU A 272 2.24 -25.79 22.29
CA LEU A 272 1.59 -24.79 23.14
C LEU A 272 0.84 -23.74 22.30
N LEU A 273 1.43 -23.28 21.20
CA LEU A 273 0.79 -22.36 20.26
C LEU A 273 -0.41 -23.02 19.57
N GLN A 274 -0.31 -24.27 19.16
CA GLN A 274 -1.40 -25.03 18.57
C GLN A 274 -2.53 -25.24 19.58
N TRP A 275 -2.21 -25.58 20.84
CA TRP A 275 -3.19 -25.69 21.91
C TRP A 275 -3.91 -24.35 22.16
N PHE A 276 -3.17 -23.25 22.16
CA PHE A 276 -3.73 -21.90 22.30
C PHE A 276 -4.66 -21.57 21.15
N GLU A 277 -4.24 -21.84 19.92
CA GLU A 277 -5.06 -21.63 18.71
C GLU A 277 -6.35 -22.46 18.74
N GLU A 278 -6.25 -23.75 19.05
CA GLU A 278 -7.42 -24.64 19.09
C GLU A 278 -8.39 -24.32 20.23
N HIS A 279 -7.90 -23.94 21.40
CA HIS A 279 -8.74 -23.78 22.58
C HIS A 279 -9.19 -22.35 22.84
N LEU A 280 -8.36 -21.35 22.54
CA LEU A 280 -8.70 -19.95 22.76
C LEU A 280 -9.18 -19.23 21.51
N VAL A 281 -8.61 -19.53 20.35
CA VAL A 281 -8.98 -18.85 19.10
C VAL A 281 -10.12 -19.57 18.40
N LEU A 282 -9.99 -20.88 18.16
CA LEU A 282 -11.00 -21.63 17.40
C LEU A 282 -12.21 -22.05 18.25
N LYS A 283 -12.03 -22.57 19.45
CA LYS A 283 -13.16 -22.99 20.30
C LYS A 283 -13.76 -21.86 21.13
N GLY A 284 -12.96 -20.90 21.58
CA GLY A 284 -13.45 -19.74 22.34
C GLY A 284 -14.04 -18.62 21.48
N GLY A 285 -13.66 -18.57 20.20
CA GLY A 285 -14.03 -17.50 19.27
C GLY A 285 -15.20 -17.80 18.33
N ASP A 286 -15.52 -19.08 18.10
CA ASP A 286 -16.31 -19.48 16.93
C ASP A 286 -17.77 -18.98 16.94
N GLN A 287 -18.43 -18.92 18.08
CA GLN A 287 -19.83 -18.43 18.12
C GLN A 287 -19.96 -16.98 18.61
N GLY A 288 -19.13 -16.56 19.54
CA GLY A 288 -19.20 -15.20 20.10
C GLY A 288 -18.67 -14.13 19.15
N ILE A 289 -17.50 -14.36 18.57
CA ILE A 289 -16.87 -13.42 17.64
C ILE A 289 -17.60 -13.40 16.30
N PHE A 290 -18.04 -14.56 15.78
CA PHE A 290 -18.81 -14.62 14.54
C PHE A 290 -20.14 -13.86 14.66
N ASN A 291 -20.86 -14.05 15.76
CA ASN A 291 -22.09 -13.30 16.04
C ASN A 291 -21.85 -11.80 16.26
N LEU A 292 -20.70 -11.43 16.86
CA LEU A 292 -20.31 -10.03 17.01
C LEU A 292 -19.96 -9.40 15.65
N ILE A 293 -19.19 -10.11 14.83
CA ILE A 293 -18.82 -9.68 13.47
C ILE A 293 -20.08 -9.56 12.60
N GLN A 294 -21.00 -10.50 12.69
CA GLN A 294 -22.25 -10.47 11.95
C GLN A 294 -23.16 -9.32 12.38
N ARG A 295 -23.25 -9.03 13.69
CA ARG A 295 -23.98 -7.86 14.23
C ARG A 295 -23.29 -6.54 13.88
N LEU A 296 -21.96 -6.50 13.88
CA LEU A 296 -21.21 -5.34 13.41
C LEU A 296 -21.35 -5.16 11.90
N GLY A 297 -21.31 -6.25 11.13
CA GLY A 297 -21.51 -6.23 9.68
C GLY A 297 -22.87 -5.66 9.29
N SER A 298 -23.95 -6.11 9.93
CA SER A 298 -25.30 -5.58 9.66
C SER A 298 -25.48 -4.11 10.06
N LYS A 299 -24.80 -3.66 11.12
CA LYS A 299 -24.79 -2.23 11.49
C LYS A 299 -23.92 -1.40 10.52
N LEU A 300 -22.80 -1.96 10.06
CA LEU A 300 -21.94 -1.32 9.08
C LEU A 300 -22.63 -1.18 7.71
N GLU A 301 -23.42 -2.16 7.30
CA GLU A 301 -24.25 -2.09 6.09
C GLU A 301 -25.26 -0.93 6.17
N THR A 302 -25.85 -0.71 7.34
CA THR A 302 -26.74 0.44 7.58
C THR A 302 -25.97 1.78 7.48
N VAL A 303 -24.75 1.82 8.03
CA VAL A 303 -23.87 2.98 7.95
C VAL A 303 -23.37 3.19 6.51
N GLU A 304 -23.11 2.11 5.78
CA GLU A 304 -22.72 2.17 4.36
C GLU A 304 -23.83 2.80 3.50
N VAL A 305 -25.06 2.39 3.68
CA VAL A 305 -26.24 2.97 3.01
C VAL A 305 -26.41 4.44 3.37
N LEU A 306 -26.13 4.80 4.62
CA LEU A 306 -26.22 6.18 5.09
C LEU A 306 -25.09 7.05 4.49
N LEU A 307 -23.85 6.54 4.51
CA LEU A 307 -22.68 7.22 3.95
C LEU A 307 -22.68 7.26 2.42
N SER A 308 -23.43 6.40 1.75
CA SER A 308 -23.61 6.46 0.29
C SER A 308 -24.40 7.68 -0.18
N GLN A 309 -25.11 8.36 0.74
CA GLN A 309 -25.79 9.62 0.42
C GLN A 309 -24.80 10.80 0.44
N PRO A 310 -24.72 11.59 -0.65
CA PRO A 310 -23.69 12.64 -0.82
C PRO A 310 -23.67 13.67 0.33
N ARG A 311 -24.84 13.97 0.92
CA ARG A 311 -24.99 14.92 2.01
C ARG A 311 -24.28 14.52 3.31
N TYR A 312 -24.30 13.23 3.65
CA TYR A 312 -23.65 12.73 4.87
C TYR A 312 -22.14 12.57 4.69
N LEU A 313 -21.71 12.19 3.48
CA LEU A 313 -20.31 12.15 3.14
C LEU A 313 -19.67 13.56 3.23
N PHE A 314 -20.36 14.57 2.68
CA PHE A 314 -19.89 15.94 2.76
C PHE A 314 -19.76 16.42 4.21
N LEU A 315 -20.74 16.07 5.05
CA LEU A 315 -20.73 16.37 6.48
C LEU A 315 -19.58 15.68 7.21
N LEU A 316 -19.33 14.40 6.92
CA LEU A 316 -18.23 13.64 7.50
C LEU A 316 -16.86 14.25 7.12
N ILE A 317 -16.68 14.60 5.86
CA ILE A 317 -15.46 15.24 5.37
C ILE A 317 -15.29 16.63 6.02
N LEU A 318 -16.37 17.40 6.14
CA LEU A 318 -16.34 18.71 6.77
C LEU A 318 -15.96 18.61 8.26
N ILE A 319 -16.55 17.66 8.99
CA ILE A 319 -16.23 17.40 10.41
C ILE A 319 -14.78 16.96 10.56
N THR A 320 -14.31 16.04 9.73
CA THR A 320 -12.92 15.57 9.74
C THR A 320 -11.96 16.75 9.48
N PHE A 321 -12.36 17.67 8.62
CA PHE A 321 -11.59 18.86 8.30
C PHE A 321 -11.53 19.86 9.49
N ILE A 322 -12.65 20.06 10.19
CA ILE A 322 -12.74 20.93 11.37
C ILE A 322 -11.92 20.36 12.54
N VAL A 323 -11.83 19.03 12.65
CA VAL A 323 -11.07 18.38 13.74
C VAL A 323 -9.57 18.37 13.47
N ILE A 324 -9.15 18.44 12.20
CA ILE A 324 -7.72 18.40 11.80
C ILE A 324 -7.11 19.81 11.70
N LEU A 325 -7.92 20.85 11.48
CA LEU A 325 -7.52 22.25 11.52
C LEU A 325 -7.50 22.78 12.94
#